data_b1f2efd760e025b1ee0e1188a2abbc13
#
_entry.id   b1f2efd760e025b1ee0e1188a2abbc13
#
_cell.length_a   1.000
_cell.length_b   1.000
_cell.length_c   1.000
_cell.angle_alpha   90.00
_cell.angle_beta   90.00
_cell.angle_gamma   90.00
#
_symmetry.space_group_name_H-M   'P 1'
#
loop_
_entity.id
_entity.type
_entity.pdbx_description
1 polymer ?
#
loop_
_entity_poly.entity_id
_entity_poly.type
_entity_poly.pdbx_seq_one_letter_code
_entity_poly.pdbx_strand_id
1 'polypeptide(L)'
;MLKKDLLDALNDQMNHEFFAAHAYMAMAAYCDNGSYEGFANFYIQQAKEERFHGQKIYDYINDRGEHAKFTAIPAPKSDFNSILETFEDGLAQEKDVTRRFYNLSDLANEDKDYATISFLNWFLDEQVEEESMFETHIDYLKRIGDDSNTLYLYEKELAARTFNEE
;
A
#
# COMPACT_ATOMS: atom_id res chain seq x y z
N MET A 1 0.09 -22.29 17.32
CA MET A 1 -0.54 -21.12 17.96
C MET A 1 0.45 -19.98 17.91
N LEU A 2 0.06 -18.84 17.38
CA LEU A 2 0.89 -17.64 17.37
C LEU A 2 1.05 -17.09 18.79
N LYS A 3 2.22 -16.53 19.12
CA LYS A 3 2.32 -15.76 20.37
C LYS A 3 1.50 -14.50 20.29
N LYS A 4 1.02 -14.03 21.44
CA LYS A 4 0.08 -12.92 21.52
C LYS A 4 0.60 -11.65 20.82
N ASP A 5 1.84 -11.28 21.06
CA ASP A 5 2.42 -10.04 20.52
C ASP A 5 2.53 -10.10 18.98
N LEU A 6 2.90 -11.24 18.42
CA LEU A 6 2.95 -11.47 16.97
C LEU A 6 1.53 -11.48 16.37
N LEU A 7 0.56 -12.11 17.03
CA LEU A 7 -0.85 -12.10 16.57
C LEU A 7 -1.44 -10.68 16.61
N ASP A 8 -1.18 -9.93 17.67
CA ASP A 8 -1.67 -8.54 17.78
C ASP A 8 -1.04 -7.66 16.68
N ALA A 9 0.25 -7.84 16.40
CA ALA A 9 0.93 -7.11 15.32
C ALA A 9 0.44 -7.49 13.91
N LEU A 10 0.13 -8.77 13.67
CA LEU A 10 -0.48 -9.22 12.39
C LEU A 10 -1.88 -8.63 12.21
N ASN A 11 -2.69 -8.60 13.28
CA ASN A 11 -4.01 -7.94 13.23
C ASN A 11 -3.88 -6.44 12.98
N ASP A 12 -2.93 -5.76 13.61
CA ASP A 12 -2.67 -4.34 13.37
C ASP A 12 -2.24 -4.08 11.93
N GLN A 13 -1.36 -4.92 11.38
CA GLN A 13 -0.92 -4.80 9.99
C GLN A 13 -2.07 -5.05 9.01
N MET A 14 -2.87 -6.09 9.21
CA MET A 14 -4.07 -6.36 8.39
C MET A 14 -4.98 -5.13 8.30
N ASN A 15 -5.28 -4.53 9.45
CA ASN A 15 -6.12 -3.32 9.50
C ASN A 15 -5.43 -2.11 8.85
N HIS A 16 -4.11 -2.03 8.95
CA HIS A 16 -3.33 -0.98 8.29
C HIS A 16 -3.38 -1.07 6.77
N GLU A 17 -3.33 -2.28 6.19
CA GLU A 17 -3.50 -2.47 4.74
C GLU A 17 -4.89 -2.01 4.26
N PHE A 18 -5.95 -2.29 5.02
CA PHE A 18 -7.27 -1.76 4.70
C PHE A 18 -7.34 -0.23 4.85
N PHE A 19 -6.64 0.35 5.81
CA PHE A 19 -6.47 1.80 5.88
C PHE A 19 -5.70 2.34 4.67
N ALA A 20 -4.60 1.69 4.26
CA ALA A 20 -3.83 2.08 3.08
C ALA A 20 -4.69 2.08 1.82
N ALA A 21 -5.51 1.04 1.61
CA ALA A 21 -6.48 0.99 0.52
C ALA A 21 -7.45 2.18 0.56
N HIS A 22 -7.93 2.56 1.74
CA HIS A 22 -8.83 3.69 1.91
C HIS A 22 -8.14 5.03 1.62
N ALA A 23 -6.87 5.18 2.03
CA ALA A 23 -6.05 6.35 1.75
C ALA A 23 -5.79 6.51 0.23
N TYR A 24 -5.50 5.43 -0.48
CA TYR A 24 -5.35 5.47 -1.94
C TYR A 24 -6.65 5.81 -2.65
N MET A 25 -7.81 5.37 -2.16
CA MET A 25 -9.09 5.83 -2.70
C MET A 25 -9.33 7.33 -2.49
N ALA A 26 -8.87 7.90 -1.39
CA ALA A 26 -8.93 9.34 -1.18
C ALA A 26 -8.02 10.11 -2.15
N MET A 27 -6.82 9.59 -2.45
CA MET A 27 -5.94 10.13 -3.49
C MET A 27 -6.57 10.03 -4.89
N ALA A 28 -7.23 8.91 -5.20
CA ALA A 28 -7.98 8.75 -6.45
C ALA A 28 -9.08 9.80 -6.59
N ALA A 29 -9.87 10.02 -5.53
CA ALA A 29 -10.93 11.02 -5.52
C ALA A 29 -10.40 12.45 -5.73
N TYR A 30 -9.24 12.80 -5.16
CA TYR A 30 -8.56 14.06 -5.44
C TYR A 30 -8.19 14.19 -6.93
N CYS A 31 -7.62 13.15 -7.51
CA CYS A 31 -7.25 13.13 -8.93
C CYS A 31 -8.48 13.26 -9.84
N ASP A 32 -9.55 12.50 -9.58
CA ASP A 32 -10.80 12.56 -10.33
C ASP A 32 -11.45 13.95 -10.26
N ASN A 33 -11.45 14.58 -9.09
CA ASN A 33 -11.98 15.93 -8.94
C ASN A 33 -11.20 16.98 -9.78
N GLY A 34 -9.92 16.73 -10.05
CA GLY A 34 -9.07 17.53 -10.93
C GLY A 34 -9.11 17.11 -12.40
N SER A 35 -9.94 16.13 -12.77
CA SER A 35 -9.99 15.54 -14.14
C SER A 35 -8.68 14.84 -14.55
N TYR A 36 -7.95 14.28 -13.59
CA TYR A 36 -6.74 13.48 -13.80
C TYR A 36 -7.07 11.97 -13.74
N GLU A 37 -7.84 11.49 -14.72
CA GLU A 37 -8.41 10.14 -14.74
C GLU A 37 -7.35 9.03 -14.74
N GLY A 38 -6.19 9.23 -15.37
CA GLY A 38 -5.11 8.26 -15.39
C GLY A 38 -4.43 8.12 -14.03
N PHE A 39 -4.20 9.23 -13.33
CA PHE A 39 -3.69 9.20 -11.96
C PHE A 39 -4.72 8.62 -10.99
N ALA A 40 -6.00 8.93 -11.17
CA ALA A 40 -7.08 8.30 -10.39
C ALA A 40 -7.07 6.78 -10.58
N ASN A 41 -6.96 6.29 -11.82
CA ASN A 41 -6.84 4.86 -12.08
C ASN A 41 -5.63 4.22 -11.39
N PHE A 42 -4.48 4.89 -11.40
CA PHE A 42 -3.29 4.40 -10.68
C PHE A 42 -3.62 4.10 -9.22
N TYR A 43 -4.25 5.06 -8.51
CA TYR A 43 -4.60 4.89 -7.10
C TYR A 43 -5.75 3.90 -6.88
N ILE A 44 -6.70 3.78 -7.80
CA ILE A 44 -7.74 2.74 -7.74
C ILE A 44 -7.11 1.33 -7.81
N GLN A 45 -6.12 1.14 -8.69
CA GLN A 45 -5.42 -0.14 -8.76
C GLN A 45 -4.58 -0.38 -7.49
N GLN A 46 -3.90 0.66 -6.99
CA GLN A 46 -3.17 0.59 -5.72
C GLN A 46 -4.10 0.21 -4.56
N ALA A 47 -5.28 0.81 -4.47
CA ALA A 47 -6.25 0.46 -3.43
C ALA A 47 -6.73 -1.00 -3.51
N LYS A 48 -6.83 -1.57 -4.72
CA LYS A 48 -7.13 -3.01 -4.89
C LYS A 48 -6.01 -3.89 -4.37
N GLU A 49 -4.78 -3.51 -4.65
CA GLU A 49 -3.57 -4.20 -4.22
C GLU A 49 -3.45 -4.23 -2.69
N GLU A 50 -3.63 -3.09 -2.02
CA GLU A 50 -3.64 -3.02 -0.56
C GLU A 50 -4.76 -3.85 0.07
N ARG A 51 -5.92 -3.88 -0.57
CA ARG A 51 -7.01 -4.75 -0.11
C ARG A 51 -6.66 -6.22 -0.23
N PHE A 52 -5.96 -6.61 -1.29
CA PHE A 52 -5.43 -7.96 -1.46
C PHE A 52 -4.37 -8.29 -0.39
N HIS A 53 -3.46 -7.35 -0.07
CA HIS A 53 -2.50 -7.50 1.02
C HIS A 53 -3.20 -7.75 2.37
N GLY A 54 -4.21 -6.94 2.69
CA GLY A 54 -5.03 -7.12 3.89
C GLY A 54 -5.74 -8.47 3.93
N GLN A 55 -6.30 -8.91 2.80
CA GLN A 55 -6.95 -10.22 2.67
C GLN A 55 -5.95 -11.37 2.88
N LYS A 56 -4.76 -11.26 2.32
CA LYS A 56 -3.69 -12.27 2.47
C LYS A 56 -3.28 -12.45 3.94
N ILE A 57 -3.18 -11.35 4.71
CA ILE A 57 -2.89 -11.43 6.15
C ILE A 57 -4.09 -12.01 6.91
N TYR A 58 -5.32 -11.61 6.55
CA TYR A 58 -6.55 -12.18 7.11
C TYR A 58 -6.60 -13.69 6.95
N ASP A 59 -6.35 -14.20 5.75
CA ASP A 59 -6.36 -15.63 5.46
C ASP A 59 -5.27 -16.36 6.28
N TYR A 60 -4.07 -15.78 6.34
CA TYR A 60 -2.98 -16.34 7.13
C TYR A 60 -3.31 -16.45 8.62
N ILE A 61 -3.90 -15.41 9.23
CA ILE A 61 -4.31 -15.45 10.65
C ILE A 61 -5.30 -16.60 10.88
N ASN A 62 -6.29 -16.76 10.00
CA ASN A 62 -7.28 -17.84 10.11
C ASN A 62 -6.66 -19.22 9.88
N ASP A 63 -5.77 -19.38 8.92
CA ASP A 63 -5.06 -20.64 8.63
C ASP A 63 -4.17 -21.06 9.81
N ARG A 64 -3.70 -20.08 10.60
CA ARG A 64 -2.97 -20.35 11.84
C ARG A 64 -3.90 -20.71 13.03
N GLY A 65 -5.21 -20.78 12.79
CA GLY A 65 -6.23 -21.11 13.80
C GLY A 65 -6.51 -19.98 14.80
N GLU A 66 -6.18 -18.75 14.42
CA GLU A 66 -6.35 -17.55 15.25
C GLU A 66 -7.53 -16.69 14.75
N HIS A 67 -7.89 -15.67 15.52
CA HIS A 67 -9.00 -14.78 15.20
C HIS A 67 -8.52 -13.46 14.59
N ALA A 68 -8.84 -13.22 13.32
CA ALA A 68 -8.63 -11.92 12.67
C ALA A 68 -9.61 -10.89 13.23
N LYS A 69 -9.09 -9.78 13.76
CA LYS A 69 -9.87 -8.73 14.43
C LYS A 69 -9.85 -7.45 13.61
N PHE A 70 -11.03 -6.97 13.25
CA PHE A 70 -11.20 -5.71 12.55
C PHE A 70 -11.35 -4.55 13.53
N THR A 71 -10.74 -3.42 13.20
CA THR A 71 -10.82 -2.16 13.95
C THR A 71 -11.45 -1.07 13.08
N ALA A 72 -11.72 0.09 13.68
CA ALA A 72 -12.16 1.24 12.90
C ALA A 72 -11.05 1.72 11.96
N ILE A 73 -11.43 2.08 10.73
CA ILE A 73 -10.52 2.71 9.77
C ILE A 73 -10.57 4.23 10.00
N PRO A 74 -9.44 4.89 10.34
CA PRO A 74 -9.42 6.34 10.52
C PRO A 74 -9.65 7.06 9.19
N ALA A 75 -10.11 8.31 9.25
CA ALA A 75 -10.26 9.15 8.07
C ALA A 75 -8.89 9.43 7.45
N PRO A 76 -8.71 9.20 6.14
CA PRO A 76 -7.46 9.51 5.45
C PRO A 76 -7.37 10.99 5.11
N LYS A 77 -6.17 11.47 4.77
CA LYS A 77 -5.99 12.76 4.13
C LYS A 77 -6.72 12.77 2.79
N SER A 78 -7.49 13.82 2.51
CA SER A 78 -8.30 13.94 1.28
C SER A 78 -7.96 15.17 0.45
N ASP A 79 -7.25 16.15 1.02
CA ASP A 79 -6.86 17.37 0.35
C ASP A 79 -5.35 17.38 0.09
N PHE A 80 -4.98 17.67 -1.16
CA PHE A 80 -3.58 17.71 -1.62
C PHE A 80 -3.37 18.99 -2.45
N ASN A 81 -2.12 19.46 -2.54
CA ASN A 81 -1.78 20.66 -3.29
C ASN A 81 -1.40 20.37 -4.75
N SER A 82 -1.01 19.12 -5.05
CA SER A 82 -0.58 18.71 -6.39
C SER A 82 -0.65 17.20 -6.56
N ILE A 83 -0.59 16.74 -7.82
CA ILE A 83 -0.40 15.32 -8.15
C ILE A 83 0.93 14.81 -7.56
N LEU A 84 2.00 15.58 -7.64
CA LEU A 84 3.28 15.21 -7.07
C LEU A 84 3.17 14.92 -5.56
N GLU A 85 2.45 15.75 -4.81
CA GLU A 85 2.24 15.54 -3.37
C GLU A 85 1.54 14.21 -3.07
N THR A 86 0.59 13.79 -3.91
CA THR A 86 -0.06 12.49 -3.71
C THR A 86 0.93 11.33 -3.82
N PHE A 87 1.89 11.40 -4.74
CA PHE A 87 2.93 10.38 -4.88
C PHE A 87 3.97 10.44 -3.75
N GLU A 88 4.33 11.63 -3.28
CA GLU A 88 5.23 11.80 -2.14
C GLU A 88 4.61 11.26 -0.84
N ASP A 89 3.31 11.51 -0.62
CA ASP A 89 2.56 10.93 0.50
C ASP A 89 2.39 9.41 0.35
N GLY A 90 2.18 8.91 -0.88
CA GLY A 90 2.15 7.48 -1.18
C GLY A 90 3.48 6.80 -0.81
N LEU A 91 4.61 7.37 -1.24
CA LEU A 91 5.93 6.85 -0.86
C LEU A 91 6.14 6.84 0.66
N ALA A 92 5.71 7.91 1.36
CA ALA A 92 5.80 7.96 2.81
C ALA A 92 4.95 6.86 3.47
N GLN A 93 3.79 6.55 2.92
CA GLN A 93 2.93 5.45 3.35
C GLN A 93 3.62 4.09 3.14
N GLU A 94 4.20 3.83 1.96
CA GLU A 94 4.91 2.58 1.68
C GLU A 94 6.13 2.39 2.60
N LYS A 95 6.88 3.44 2.89
CA LYS A 95 8.00 3.39 3.85
C LYS A 95 7.53 3.08 5.28
N ASP A 96 6.35 3.52 5.67
CA ASP A 96 5.75 3.12 6.97
C ASP A 96 5.33 1.65 6.96
N VAL A 97 4.73 1.17 5.88
CA VAL A 97 4.36 -0.25 5.70
C VAL A 97 5.61 -1.14 5.74
N THR A 98 6.68 -0.78 5.04
CA THR A 98 7.96 -1.50 5.10
C THR A 98 8.49 -1.62 6.54
N ARG A 99 8.48 -0.52 7.29
CA ARG A 99 8.92 -0.52 8.69
C ARG A 99 8.06 -1.45 9.56
N ARG A 100 6.75 -1.50 9.31
CA ARG A 100 5.82 -2.40 10.01
C ARG A 100 6.12 -3.86 9.71
N PHE A 101 6.42 -4.22 8.45
CA PHE A 101 6.83 -5.57 8.10
C PHE A 101 8.18 -5.95 8.68
N TYR A 102 9.13 -5.01 8.81
CA TYR A 102 10.38 -5.28 9.52
C TYR A 102 10.12 -5.61 11.00
N ASN A 103 9.27 -4.86 11.69
CA ASN A 103 8.90 -5.15 13.07
C ASN A 103 8.20 -6.51 13.21
N LEU A 104 7.31 -6.89 12.28
CA LEU A 104 6.70 -8.21 12.25
C LEU A 104 7.74 -9.32 12.03
N SER A 105 8.71 -9.08 11.16
CA SER A 105 9.81 -10.03 10.91
C SER A 105 10.68 -10.22 12.14
N ASP A 106 10.97 -9.16 12.88
CA ASP A 106 11.72 -9.21 14.12
C ASP A 106 10.97 -10.06 15.18
N LEU A 107 9.68 -9.81 15.38
CA LEU A 107 8.82 -10.59 16.29
C LEU A 107 8.77 -12.06 15.89
N ALA A 108 8.60 -12.37 14.61
CA ALA A 108 8.57 -13.74 14.11
C ALA A 108 9.91 -14.46 14.32
N ASN A 109 11.03 -13.75 14.16
CA ASN A 109 12.38 -14.28 14.41
C ASN A 109 12.63 -14.53 15.89
N GLU A 110 12.24 -13.62 16.79
CA GLU A 110 12.34 -13.79 18.24
C GLU A 110 11.54 -15.02 18.72
N ASP A 111 10.36 -15.23 18.10
CA ASP A 111 9.49 -16.35 18.38
C ASP A 111 9.93 -17.65 17.73
N LYS A 112 10.87 -17.59 16.80
CA LYS A 112 11.29 -18.71 15.93
C LYS A 112 10.10 -19.32 15.17
N ASP A 113 9.13 -18.48 14.81
CA ASP A 113 7.97 -18.90 14.02
C ASP A 113 8.32 -18.89 12.53
N TYR A 114 8.95 -19.97 12.08
CA TYR A 114 9.45 -20.11 10.71
C TYR A 114 8.34 -20.04 9.64
N ALA A 115 7.11 -20.40 10.00
CA ALA A 115 5.99 -20.29 9.09
C ALA A 115 5.63 -18.82 8.85
N THR A 116 5.62 -18.00 9.91
CA THR A 116 5.39 -16.54 9.78
C THR A 116 6.57 -15.88 9.08
N ILE A 117 7.82 -16.23 9.35
CA ILE A 117 8.99 -15.72 8.63
C ILE A 117 8.85 -15.98 7.13
N SER A 118 8.49 -17.21 6.74
CA SER A 118 8.29 -17.57 5.34
C SER A 118 7.13 -16.79 4.69
N PHE A 119 6.03 -16.59 5.40
CA PHE A 119 4.89 -15.81 4.95
C PHE A 119 5.25 -14.34 4.73
N LEU A 120 6.01 -13.73 5.63
CA LEU A 120 6.40 -12.33 5.57
C LEU A 120 7.39 -12.02 4.43
N ASN A 121 8.20 -12.98 3.99
CA ASN A 121 9.17 -12.77 2.91
C ASN A 121 8.52 -12.23 1.63
N TRP A 122 7.32 -12.71 1.29
CA TRP A 122 6.59 -12.20 0.14
C TRP A 122 6.31 -10.69 0.27
N PHE A 123 5.86 -10.22 1.44
CA PHE A 123 5.61 -8.80 1.67
C PHE A 123 6.90 -7.96 1.68
N LEU A 124 8.01 -8.52 2.14
CA LEU A 124 9.30 -7.81 2.10
C LEU A 124 9.77 -7.59 0.66
N ASP A 125 9.55 -8.56 -0.22
CA ASP A 125 9.85 -8.43 -1.65
C ASP A 125 8.93 -7.40 -2.30
N GLU A 126 7.61 -7.46 -2.04
CA GLU A 126 6.63 -6.47 -2.52
C GLU A 126 7.00 -5.05 -2.09
N GLN A 127 7.39 -4.82 -0.84
CA GLN A 127 7.73 -3.49 -0.36
C GLN A 127 8.95 -2.87 -1.07
N VAL A 128 9.91 -3.67 -1.50
CA VAL A 128 11.01 -3.19 -2.36
C VAL A 128 10.47 -2.67 -3.69
N GLU A 129 9.52 -3.38 -4.30
CA GLU A 129 8.89 -2.99 -5.56
C GLU A 129 8.00 -1.75 -5.39
N GLU A 130 7.19 -1.70 -4.33
CA GLU A 130 6.31 -0.57 -4.02
C GLU A 130 7.08 0.75 -3.83
N GLU A 131 8.10 0.75 -2.99
CA GLU A 131 8.93 1.95 -2.79
C GLU A 131 9.61 2.38 -4.10
N SER A 132 10.20 1.45 -4.84
CA SER A 132 10.85 1.72 -6.13
C SER A 132 9.89 2.28 -7.16
N MET A 133 8.67 1.78 -7.21
CA MET A 133 7.62 2.26 -8.12
C MET A 133 7.25 3.72 -7.79
N PHE A 134 6.96 4.03 -6.53
CA PHE A 134 6.64 5.41 -6.14
C PHE A 134 7.81 6.37 -6.36
N GLU A 135 9.05 5.98 -6.05
CA GLU A 135 10.23 6.78 -6.32
C GLU A 135 10.39 7.09 -7.82
N THR A 136 10.17 6.10 -8.69
CA THR A 136 10.20 6.25 -10.14
C THR A 136 9.15 7.25 -10.64
N HIS A 137 7.91 7.16 -10.14
CA HIS A 137 6.83 8.09 -10.51
C HIS A 137 7.14 9.52 -10.05
N ILE A 138 7.67 9.69 -8.84
CA ILE A 138 8.08 10.99 -8.30
C ILE A 138 9.17 11.61 -9.18
N ASP A 139 10.18 10.83 -9.58
CA ASP A 139 11.26 11.30 -10.45
C ASP A 139 10.74 11.72 -11.83
N TYR A 140 9.81 10.97 -12.40
CA TYR A 140 9.16 11.34 -13.67
C TYR A 140 8.33 12.60 -13.54
N LEU A 141 7.53 12.75 -12.50
CA LEU A 141 6.72 13.94 -12.26
C LEU A 141 7.59 15.19 -12.07
N LYS A 142 8.70 15.07 -11.32
CA LYS A 142 9.66 16.16 -11.15
C LYS A 142 10.35 16.55 -12.47
N ARG A 143 10.66 15.57 -13.33
CA ARG A 143 11.26 15.80 -14.64
C ARG A 143 10.26 16.44 -15.63
N ILE A 144 8.99 16.04 -15.59
CA ILE A 144 7.92 16.61 -16.40
C ILE A 144 7.69 18.09 -16.02
N GLY A 145 7.73 18.41 -14.73
CA GLY A 145 7.49 19.76 -14.23
C GLY A 145 6.14 20.29 -14.67
N ASP A 146 6.13 21.49 -15.26
CA ASP A 146 4.90 22.19 -15.69
C ASP A 146 4.50 21.88 -17.16
N ASP A 147 5.14 20.91 -17.82
CA ASP A 147 4.79 20.54 -19.21
C ASP A 147 3.49 19.72 -19.24
N SER A 148 2.38 20.42 -19.53
CA SER A 148 1.05 19.82 -19.57
C SER A 148 0.87 18.76 -20.67
N ASN A 149 1.60 18.86 -21.79
CA ASN A 149 1.52 17.87 -22.86
C ASN A 149 2.19 16.56 -22.45
N THR A 150 3.38 16.65 -21.86
CA THR A 150 4.09 15.47 -21.35
C THR A 150 3.33 14.85 -20.19
N LEU A 151 2.74 15.65 -19.28
CA LEU A 151 1.91 15.15 -18.19
C LEU A 151 0.69 14.38 -18.71
N TYR A 152 0.02 14.90 -19.74
CA TYR A 152 -1.12 14.22 -20.38
C TYR A 152 -0.73 12.87 -20.99
N LEU A 153 0.42 12.78 -21.65
CA LEU A 153 0.92 11.51 -22.20
C LEU A 153 1.26 10.52 -21.11
N TYR A 154 1.88 10.98 -20.04
CA TYR A 154 2.20 10.15 -18.88
C TYR A 154 0.95 9.62 -18.18
N GLU A 155 -0.05 10.46 -18.03
CA GLU A 155 -1.36 10.07 -17.49
C GLU A 155 -2.01 8.95 -18.32
N LYS A 156 -1.88 8.98 -19.65
CA LYS A 156 -2.39 7.89 -20.51
C LYS A 156 -1.73 6.55 -20.25
N GLU A 157 -0.44 6.52 -19.92
CA GLU A 157 0.23 5.29 -19.51
C GLU A 157 -0.36 4.75 -18.20
N LEU A 158 -0.59 5.60 -17.22
CA LEU A 158 -1.16 5.20 -15.93
C LEU A 158 -2.63 4.75 -16.04
N ALA A 159 -3.38 5.30 -17.00
CA ALA A 159 -4.75 4.88 -17.27
C ALA A 159 -4.86 3.41 -17.74
N ALA A 160 -3.79 2.84 -18.26
CA ALA A 160 -3.72 1.45 -18.71
C ALA A 160 -3.34 0.45 -17.59
N ARG A 161 -2.94 0.95 -16.40
CA ARG A 161 -2.57 0.09 -15.28
C ARG A 161 -3.75 -0.77 -14.83
N THR A 162 -3.48 -2.05 -14.60
CA THR A 162 -4.42 -3.00 -13.99
C THR A 162 -3.69 -3.77 -12.90
N PHE A 163 -4.35 -3.99 -11.76
CA PHE A 163 -3.89 -4.90 -10.74
C PHE A 163 -4.48 -6.29 -11.00
N ASN A 164 -3.64 -7.32 -10.99
CA ASN A 164 -4.04 -8.72 -11.06
C ASN A 164 -3.51 -9.41 -9.79
N GLU A 165 -4.40 -10.12 -9.11
CA GLU A 165 -4.02 -10.96 -7.97
C GLU A 165 -3.14 -12.13 -8.47
N GLU A 166 -1.88 -12.20 -8.04
CA GLU A 166 -0.94 -13.30 -8.31
C GLU A 166 -0.49 -13.99 -7.01
#